data_4663136630a1aa23209d11eaa2dc418b
#
_entry.id   4663136630a1aa23209d11eaa2dc418b
#
_cell.length_a   1.000
_cell.length_b   1.000
_cell.length_c   1.000
_cell.angle_alpha   90.00
_cell.angle_beta   90.00
_cell.angle_gamma   90.00
#
_symmetry.space_group_name_H-M   'P 1'
#
loop_
_entity.id
_entity.type
_entity.pdbx_description
1 polymer ?
#
loop_
_entity_poly.entity_id
_entity_poly.type
_entity_poly.pdbx_seq_one_letter_code
_entity_poly.pdbx_strand_id
1 'polypeptide(L)'
;MKPTEEWRKLIFDLSDQAFFDLVRNYIGDIHTPFNKHTLLDQLETFLLSSSNLEQIFSMIDSSDAALLSAIDLLGTAGVEQLYALFSDEKPYYSFYTHILNLEERMLICPVHGEKGVQAVVISPLFRDELKKRVIDLDLLLGCRKAPVKKSSAYSWHDSPVIAAFVSSLISKKGKLLSTKYGEMLKDILISHSLLHQSGRHLVPVMDNLRVLFSKSESEISRFFIHAYLSKDPVDVYLYENMRSDRSYPENAFRRLVLCTSYLAGLDAGDIQKHKERLLKAGLAAESSTGLRKVTCIPSSAEGAIVVQPDFSLYVQGSLTFEESMMLALYAEIRELDVISHWEITRESFMRGIRSGISATGFINLLESKSDSALPQNILFSLKSWEEECQGLAIYRGCVIKVAERFSKLLESNSTFKRYVREKLAEGVYLVSDEDFPDAMKVVEGVSDQSLTLPWEHRAASILPPILSDNVSGRFGSYEKPASSVKKKDNTGKFLEKIETLKITKEQKDILADRIRRKLILSDKQLVEGSIRYELAEAKGIDYTRKVRLCQYAIDEGGSFLELSTGADNTLLMKPMGMKKEGNDLLLMGEEIPDGSPVQVPLRKVRLVRKVRTSLMG
;
A
#
# COMPACT_ATOMS: atom_id res chain seq x y z
N MET A 1 20.90 -13.50 -13.27
CA MET A 1 22.16 -12.77 -13.59
C MET A 1 22.72 -12.22 -12.29
N LYS A 2 24.03 -12.22 -12.08
CA LYS A 2 24.61 -11.60 -10.88
C LYS A 2 24.44 -10.08 -10.98
N PRO A 3 24.23 -9.35 -9.87
CA PRO A 3 24.05 -7.88 -9.90
C PRO A 3 25.18 -7.13 -10.62
N THR A 4 26.40 -7.62 -10.46
CA THR A 4 27.58 -7.07 -11.15
C THR A 4 27.53 -7.27 -12.67
N GLU A 5 26.99 -8.39 -13.16
CA GLU A 5 26.84 -8.65 -14.60
C GLU A 5 25.77 -7.76 -15.23
N GLU A 6 24.68 -7.51 -14.48
CA GLU A 6 23.63 -6.59 -14.89
C GLU A 6 24.17 -5.16 -15.03
N TRP A 7 24.90 -4.67 -14.03
CA TRP A 7 25.55 -3.37 -14.06
C TRP A 7 26.57 -3.25 -15.20
N ARG A 8 27.42 -4.27 -15.40
CA ARG A 8 28.40 -4.31 -16.49
C ARG A 8 27.74 -4.15 -17.86
N LYS A 9 26.62 -4.83 -18.06
CA LYS A 9 25.86 -4.73 -19.31
C LYS A 9 25.35 -3.31 -19.54
N LEU A 10 24.74 -2.70 -18.52
CA LEU A 10 24.23 -1.32 -18.58
C LEU A 10 25.34 -0.32 -18.94
N ILE A 11 26.52 -0.44 -18.32
CA ILE A 11 27.63 0.47 -18.59
C ILE A 11 28.29 0.19 -19.94
N PHE A 12 28.33 -1.08 -20.37
CA PHE A 12 28.90 -1.45 -21.67
C PHE A 12 28.05 -0.94 -22.85
N ASP A 13 26.75 -0.89 -22.67
CA ASP A 13 25.78 -0.44 -23.69
C ASP A 13 25.74 1.08 -23.84
N LEU A 14 26.47 1.84 -22.98
CA LEU A 14 26.63 3.28 -23.14
C LEU A 14 27.29 3.65 -24.48
N SER A 15 26.92 4.81 -25.03
CA SER A 15 27.67 5.41 -26.13
C SER A 15 29.15 5.52 -25.79
N ASP A 16 30.04 5.38 -26.75
CA ASP A 16 31.49 5.45 -26.50
C ASP A 16 31.88 6.76 -25.80
N GLN A 17 31.25 7.87 -26.18
CA GLN A 17 31.50 9.15 -25.54
C GLN A 17 31.12 9.13 -24.05
N ALA A 18 29.90 8.70 -23.70
CA ALA A 18 29.42 8.61 -22.33
C ALA A 18 30.27 7.64 -21.49
N PHE A 19 30.62 6.48 -22.06
CA PHE A 19 31.49 5.51 -21.43
C PHE A 19 32.86 6.08 -21.08
N PHE A 20 33.54 6.70 -22.05
CA PHE A 20 34.87 7.25 -21.82
C PHE A 20 34.85 8.46 -20.85
N ASP A 21 33.82 9.28 -20.89
CA ASP A 21 33.65 10.38 -19.94
C ASP A 21 33.48 9.87 -18.52
N LEU A 22 32.69 8.80 -18.35
CA LEU A 22 32.52 8.12 -17.08
C LEU A 22 33.84 7.53 -16.56
N VAL A 23 34.55 6.78 -17.39
CA VAL A 23 35.82 6.16 -17.02
C VAL A 23 36.86 7.23 -16.63
N ARG A 24 37.01 8.30 -17.42
CA ARG A 24 37.93 9.40 -17.10
C ARG A 24 37.58 10.10 -15.80
N ASN A 25 36.27 10.21 -15.50
CA ASN A 25 35.82 10.85 -14.28
C ASN A 25 36.30 10.12 -13.01
N TYR A 26 36.35 8.77 -13.06
CA TYR A 26 36.69 7.94 -11.91
C TYR A 26 38.14 7.43 -11.93
N ILE A 27 38.68 7.07 -13.08
CA ILE A 27 39.98 6.42 -13.21
C ILE A 27 41.05 7.42 -13.65
N GLY A 28 40.67 8.48 -14.39
CA GLY A 28 41.61 9.47 -14.96
C GLY A 28 41.93 9.16 -16.43
N ASP A 29 43.20 9.40 -16.83
CA ASP A 29 43.63 9.27 -18.21
C ASP A 29 43.54 7.84 -18.74
N ILE A 30 43.02 7.72 -19.94
CA ILE A 30 42.90 6.45 -20.69
C ILE A 30 44.09 6.37 -21.66
N HIS A 31 44.96 5.42 -21.43
CA HIS A 31 46.11 5.18 -22.33
C HIS A 31 45.77 4.23 -23.47
N THR A 32 46.26 4.55 -24.68
CA THR A 32 46.11 3.70 -25.87
C THR A 32 47.29 2.71 -25.94
N PRO A 33 47.03 1.44 -26.36
CA PRO A 33 45.75 0.86 -26.74
C PRO A 33 44.90 0.49 -25.52
N PHE A 34 43.56 0.72 -25.60
CA PHE A 34 42.63 0.38 -24.57
C PHE A 34 41.65 -0.72 -25.00
N ASN A 35 41.15 -1.47 -24.02
CA ASN A 35 40.05 -2.42 -24.20
C ASN A 35 38.89 -2.01 -23.26
N LYS A 36 37.68 -1.85 -23.82
CA LYS A 36 36.49 -1.42 -23.10
C LYS A 36 36.19 -2.34 -21.90
N HIS A 37 36.39 -3.66 -22.06
CA HIS A 37 36.22 -4.62 -20.96
C HIS A 37 37.24 -4.40 -19.82
N THR A 38 38.50 -4.15 -20.14
CA THR A 38 39.54 -3.89 -19.12
C THR A 38 39.27 -2.59 -18.37
N LEU A 39 38.78 -1.55 -19.06
CA LEU A 39 38.40 -0.29 -18.44
C LEU A 39 37.21 -0.49 -17.49
N LEU A 40 36.25 -1.32 -17.88
CA LEU A 40 35.10 -1.66 -17.05
C LEU A 40 35.51 -2.43 -15.78
N ASP A 41 36.45 -3.39 -15.90
CA ASP A 41 37.03 -4.11 -14.75
C ASP A 41 37.74 -3.15 -13.78
N GLN A 42 38.48 -2.20 -14.31
CA GLN A 42 39.15 -1.17 -13.52
C GLN A 42 38.15 -0.27 -12.81
N LEU A 43 37.10 0.17 -13.49
CA LEU A 43 36.04 1.00 -12.92
C LEU A 43 35.29 0.27 -11.79
N GLU A 44 34.92 -0.99 -12.01
CA GLU A 44 34.28 -1.83 -10.99
C GLU A 44 35.18 -1.99 -9.77
N THR A 45 36.44 -2.36 -9.98
CA THR A 45 37.43 -2.51 -8.89
C THR A 45 37.63 -1.20 -8.12
N PHE A 46 37.66 -0.08 -8.80
CA PHE A 46 37.79 1.23 -8.19
C PHE A 46 36.57 1.56 -7.31
N LEU A 47 35.35 1.39 -7.84
CA LEU A 47 34.12 1.70 -7.12
C LEU A 47 33.89 0.77 -5.91
N LEU A 48 34.22 -0.51 -6.06
CA LEU A 48 34.02 -1.52 -5.00
C LEU A 48 35.18 -1.60 -4.00
N SER A 49 36.27 -0.82 -4.18
CA SER A 49 37.35 -0.76 -3.18
C SER A 49 36.77 -0.27 -1.84
N SER A 50 37.20 -0.89 -0.72
CA SER A 50 36.64 -0.59 0.61
C SER A 50 36.68 0.88 0.97
N SER A 51 37.77 1.58 0.61
CA SER A 51 37.93 3.01 0.88
C SER A 51 36.96 3.89 0.08
N ASN A 52 36.78 3.58 -1.21
CA ASN A 52 35.89 4.34 -2.08
C ASN A 52 34.42 4.04 -1.77
N LEU A 53 34.11 2.80 -1.44
CA LEU A 53 32.77 2.40 -1.03
C LEU A 53 32.34 3.16 0.25
N GLU A 54 33.18 3.18 1.26
CA GLU A 54 32.90 3.97 2.48
C GLU A 54 32.80 5.48 2.19
N GLN A 55 33.58 6.01 1.25
CA GLN A 55 33.50 7.41 0.85
C GLN A 55 32.18 7.69 0.11
N ILE A 56 31.73 6.81 -0.82
CA ILE A 56 30.45 6.93 -1.52
C ILE A 56 29.30 7.01 -0.51
N PHE A 57 29.24 6.06 0.45
CA PHE A 57 28.16 6.05 1.44
C PHE A 57 28.23 7.22 2.41
N SER A 58 29.42 7.68 2.79
CA SER A 58 29.59 8.85 3.68
C SER A 58 29.08 10.16 3.09
N MET A 59 29.05 10.26 1.76
CA MET A 59 28.56 11.43 1.01
C MET A 59 27.06 11.39 0.71
N ILE A 60 26.34 10.32 1.07
CA ILE A 60 24.89 10.24 0.91
C ILE A 60 24.23 11.07 2.01
N ASP A 61 23.51 12.11 1.63
CA ASP A 61 22.74 12.92 2.57
C ASP A 61 21.29 12.42 2.73
N SER A 62 20.50 13.09 3.57
CA SER A 62 19.11 12.70 3.84
C SER A 62 18.20 12.84 2.60
N SER A 63 18.48 13.79 1.72
CA SER A 63 17.73 13.99 0.49
C SER A 63 18.05 12.90 -0.54
N ASP A 64 19.35 12.53 -0.67
CA ASP A 64 19.78 11.38 -1.47
C ASP A 64 19.09 10.10 -0.97
N ALA A 65 19.13 9.86 0.34
CA ALA A 65 18.57 8.66 0.95
C ALA A 65 17.03 8.56 0.80
N ALA A 66 16.31 9.67 0.92
CA ALA A 66 14.87 9.70 0.68
C ALA A 66 14.53 9.35 -0.77
N LEU A 67 15.26 9.91 -1.74
CA LEU A 67 15.03 9.64 -3.16
C LEU A 67 15.42 8.20 -3.55
N LEU A 68 16.54 7.70 -3.04
CA LEU A 68 16.95 6.31 -3.23
C LEU A 68 15.93 5.34 -2.61
N SER A 69 15.35 5.68 -1.45
CA SER A 69 14.30 4.87 -0.82
C SER A 69 13.02 4.86 -1.65
N ALA A 70 12.67 5.97 -2.30
CA ALA A 70 11.52 6.02 -3.22
C ALA A 70 11.74 5.12 -4.44
N ILE A 71 12.94 5.17 -5.04
CA ILE A 71 13.28 4.35 -6.21
C ILE A 71 13.30 2.86 -5.84
N ASP A 72 13.86 2.48 -4.69
CA ASP A 72 13.86 1.08 -4.25
C ASP A 72 12.45 0.56 -3.94
N LEU A 73 11.61 1.37 -3.29
CA LEU A 73 10.23 1.02 -2.97
C LEU A 73 9.41 0.77 -4.24
N LEU A 74 9.51 1.66 -5.23
CA LEU A 74 8.77 1.57 -6.48
C LEU A 74 9.37 0.50 -7.44
N GLY A 75 10.66 0.19 -7.28
CA GLY A 75 11.41 -0.76 -8.11
C GLY A 75 11.88 -0.13 -9.42
N THR A 76 10.96 0.20 -10.32
CA THR A 76 11.20 1.01 -11.52
C THR A 76 10.33 2.26 -11.39
N ALA A 77 10.95 3.42 -11.31
CA ALA A 77 10.26 4.67 -11.03
C ALA A 77 10.41 5.67 -12.19
N GLY A 78 9.30 6.13 -12.73
CA GLY A 78 9.29 7.25 -13.69
C GLY A 78 9.74 8.55 -13.01
N VAL A 79 10.49 9.37 -13.72
CA VAL A 79 11.00 10.65 -13.19
C VAL A 79 9.84 11.56 -12.76
N GLU A 80 8.72 11.58 -13.48
CA GLU A 80 7.53 12.34 -13.12
C GLU A 80 6.87 11.81 -11.84
N GLN A 81 6.78 10.48 -11.67
CA GLN A 81 6.26 9.86 -10.45
C GLN A 81 7.12 10.23 -9.23
N LEU A 82 8.45 10.20 -9.39
CA LEU A 82 9.37 10.61 -8.34
C LEU A 82 9.23 12.11 -8.04
N TYR A 83 9.11 12.95 -9.08
CA TYR A 83 8.89 14.38 -8.86
C TYR A 83 7.60 14.64 -8.10
N ALA A 84 6.51 13.96 -8.42
CA ALA A 84 5.25 14.10 -7.70
C ALA A 84 5.39 13.82 -6.20
N LEU A 85 6.29 12.94 -5.76
CA LEU A 85 6.56 12.68 -4.34
C LEU A 85 7.25 13.86 -3.62
N PHE A 86 8.08 14.63 -4.33
CA PHE A 86 8.95 15.67 -3.76
C PHE A 86 8.65 17.09 -4.26
N SER A 87 7.56 17.27 -5.02
CA SER A 87 7.19 18.55 -5.62
C SER A 87 6.88 19.67 -4.63
N ASP A 88 6.55 19.31 -3.37
CA ASP A 88 6.35 20.21 -2.25
C ASP A 88 7.66 20.75 -1.64
N GLU A 89 8.78 20.07 -1.87
CA GLU A 89 10.09 20.44 -1.30
C GLU A 89 11.00 21.15 -2.30
N LYS A 90 10.90 20.79 -3.58
CA LYS A 90 11.86 21.25 -4.61
C LYS A 90 11.15 21.56 -5.93
N PRO A 91 11.55 22.65 -6.61
CA PRO A 91 11.13 22.89 -7.98
C PRO A 91 11.70 21.79 -8.91
N TYR A 92 11.01 21.55 -10.01
CA TYR A 92 11.36 20.46 -10.96
C TYR A 92 12.83 20.48 -11.39
N TYR A 93 13.36 21.65 -11.74
CA TYR A 93 14.74 21.79 -12.13
C TYR A 93 15.75 21.27 -11.07
N SER A 94 15.55 21.68 -9.81
CA SER A 94 16.42 21.24 -8.71
C SER A 94 16.29 19.74 -8.45
N PHE A 95 15.08 19.18 -8.61
CA PHE A 95 14.81 17.77 -8.50
C PHE A 95 15.48 16.99 -9.64
N TYR A 96 15.30 17.43 -10.89
CA TYR A 96 15.89 16.77 -12.07
C TYR A 96 17.43 16.76 -12.00
N THR A 97 18.05 17.89 -11.62
CA THR A 97 19.49 17.97 -11.41
C THR A 97 19.97 17.01 -10.31
N HIS A 98 19.13 16.75 -9.30
CA HIS A 98 19.43 15.79 -8.25
C HIS A 98 19.40 14.34 -8.78
N ILE A 99 18.43 14.00 -9.62
CA ILE A 99 18.38 12.68 -10.32
C ILE A 99 19.66 12.48 -11.15
N LEU A 100 20.04 13.45 -11.97
CA LEU A 100 21.26 13.39 -12.79
C LEU A 100 22.52 13.24 -11.93
N ASN A 101 22.57 13.91 -10.76
CA ASN A 101 23.69 13.76 -9.85
C ASN A 101 23.79 12.35 -9.25
N LEU A 102 22.68 11.73 -8.88
CA LEU A 102 22.69 10.35 -8.40
C LEU A 102 23.12 9.36 -9.50
N GLU A 103 22.74 9.62 -10.74
CA GLU A 103 23.17 8.84 -11.91
C GLU A 103 24.69 8.98 -12.14
N GLU A 104 25.23 10.20 -12.14
CA GLU A 104 26.66 10.45 -12.28
C GLU A 104 27.49 9.79 -11.16
N ARG A 105 26.91 9.66 -9.97
CA ARG A 105 27.50 8.94 -8.84
C ARG A 105 27.32 7.43 -8.91
N MET A 106 26.73 6.91 -9.99
CA MET A 106 26.45 5.49 -10.21
C MET A 106 25.50 4.86 -9.17
N LEU A 107 24.75 5.67 -8.42
CA LEU A 107 23.80 5.18 -7.41
C LEU A 107 22.50 4.72 -8.02
N ILE A 108 22.12 5.28 -9.16
CA ILE A 108 20.95 4.88 -9.95
C ILE A 108 21.34 4.68 -11.41
N CYS A 109 20.53 3.90 -12.12
CA CYS A 109 20.68 3.68 -13.55
C CYS A 109 19.36 4.01 -14.26
N PRO A 110 19.38 4.75 -15.37
CA PRO A 110 18.20 4.93 -16.21
C PRO A 110 17.85 3.62 -16.91
N VAL A 111 16.56 3.40 -17.07
CA VAL A 111 15.99 2.28 -17.81
C VAL A 111 14.88 2.80 -18.71
N HIS A 112 14.69 2.15 -19.84
CA HIS A 112 13.55 2.47 -20.69
C HIS A 112 12.30 1.85 -20.07
N GLY A 113 11.43 2.71 -19.52
CA GLY A 113 10.14 2.31 -19.01
C GLY A 113 9.18 1.88 -20.12
N GLU A 114 8.04 1.33 -19.72
CA GLU A 114 6.95 1.08 -20.67
C GLU A 114 6.57 2.37 -21.41
N LYS A 115 6.35 2.29 -22.71
CA LYS A 115 6.00 3.43 -23.60
C LYS A 115 7.10 4.49 -23.83
N GLY A 116 8.39 4.17 -23.58
CA GLY A 116 9.49 5.12 -23.81
C GLY A 116 9.60 6.22 -22.75
N VAL A 117 8.92 6.08 -21.62
CA VAL A 117 9.04 7.00 -20.48
C VAL A 117 10.38 6.79 -19.81
N GLN A 118 11.09 7.88 -19.51
CA GLN A 118 12.34 7.85 -18.78
C GLN A 118 12.10 7.39 -17.33
N ALA A 119 12.67 6.26 -16.96
CA ALA A 119 12.57 5.67 -15.64
C ALA A 119 13.95 5.37 -15.07
N VAL A 120 14.03 5.24 -13.76
CA VAL A 120 15.28 4.95 -13.04
C VAL A 120 15.11 3.78 -12.10
N VAL A 121 16.21 3.06 -11.88
CA VAL A 121 16.31 1.95 -10.91
C VAL A 121 17.54 2.16 -10.04
N ILE A 122 17.54 1.56 -8.85
CA ILE A 122 18.75 1.48 -8.02
C ILE A 122 19.83 0.74 -8.78
N SER A 123 21.04 1.30 -8.78
CA SER A 123 22.19 0.67 -9.41
C SER A 123 22.38 -0.76 -8.91
N PRO A 124 22.44 -1.76 -9.79
CA PRO A 124 22.67 -3.14 -9.36
C PRO A 124 23.97 -3.32 -8.58
N LEU A 125 24.99 -2.49 -8.86
CA LEU A 125 26.30 -2.55 -8.21
C LEU A 125 26.24 -2.30 -6.70
N PHE A 126 25.36 -1.38 -6.26
CA PHE A 126 25.28 -0.95 -4.86
C PHE A 126 23.98 -1.38 -4.16
N ARG A 127 23.09 -2.11 -4.84
CA ARG A 127 21.74 -2.44 -4.36
C ARG A 127 21.72 -3.01 -2.93
N ASP A 128 22.53 -4.03 -2.68
CA ASP A 128 22.53 -4.73 -1.39
C ASP A 128 23.10 -3.86 -0.25
N GLU A 129 24.14 -3.09 -0.55
CA GLU A 129 24.73 -2.19 0.45
C GLU A 129 23.84 -0.97 0.72
N LEU A 130 23.17 -0.42 -0.30
CA LEU A 130 22.18 0.65 -0.13
C LEU A 130 21.02 0.20 0.74
N LYS A 131 20.49 -1.02 0.52
CA LYS A 131 19.42 -1.59 1.36
C LYS A 131 19.82 -1.71 2.82
N LYS A 132 21.05 -2.13 3.09
CA LYS A 132 21.53 -2.31 4.46
C LYS A 132 21.83 -0.99 5.20
N ARG A 133 22.26 0.06 4.48
CA ARG A 133 22.87 1.25 5.08
C ARG A 133 22.08 2.54 4.88
N VAL A 134 21.30 2.65 3.82
CA VAL A 134 20.74 3.93 3.35
C VAL A 134 19.23 3.91 3.24
N ILE A 135 18.66 2.84 2.68
CA ILE A 135 17.23 2.78 2.42
C ILE A 135 16.44 2.83 3.73
N ASP A 136 15.63 3.86 3.89
CA ASP A 136 14.80 4.11 5.08
C ASP A 136 13.43 4.68 4.68
N LEU A 137 12.38 3.89 4.91
CA LEU A 137 11.01 4.26 4.59
C LEU A 137 10.51 5.45 5.44
N ASP A 138 10.93 5.53 6.71
CA ASP A 138 10.58 6.66 7.59
C ASP A 138 11.13 7.98 7.02
N LEU A 139 12.32 7.91 6.42
CA LEU A 139 12.97 9.07 5.80
C LEU A 139 12.29 9.47 4.49
N LEU A 140 11.93 8.48 3.64
CA LEU A 140 11.16 8.72 2.42
C LEU A 140 9.83 9.42 2.73
N LEU A 141 9.06 8.85 3.64
CA LEU A 141 7.75 9.38 3.97
C LEU A 141 7.83 10.68 4.79
N GLY A 142 8.89 10.88 5.56
CA GLY A 142 8.98 11.98 6.51
C GLY A 142 8.09 11.78 7.74
N CYS A 143 7.73 10.52 8.04
CA CYS A 143 6.94 10.19 9.20
C CYS A 143 7.76 10.25 10.49
N ARG A 144 7.08 10.45 11.63
CA ARG A 144 7.70 10.59 12.95
C ARG A 144 7.27 9.44 13.86
N LYS A 145 8.19 8.97 14.71
CA LYS A 145 7.83 8.02 15.76
C LYS A 145 6.76 8.61 16.68
N ALA A 146 5.73 7.85 16.97
CA ALA A 146 4.67 8.25 17.88
C ALA A 146 4.23 7.03 18.69
N PRO A 147 3.82 7.21 19.97
CA PRO A 147 3.30 6.10 20.75
C PRO A 147 2.02 5.57 20.09
N VAL A 148 1.82 4.26 20.15
CA VAL A 148 0.62 3.63 19.59
C VAL A 148 -0.63 4.22 20.27
N LYS A 149 -1.55 4.78 19.47
CA LYS A 149 -2.81 5.30 19.97
C LYS A 149 -3.79 4.15 20.11
N LYS A 150 -4.01 3.73 21.37
CA LYS A 150 -4.98 2.72 21.74
C LYS A 150 -6.35 3.36 21.90
N SER A 151 -7.39 2.74 21.38
CA SER A 151 -8.76 3.07 21.77
C SER A 151 -9.05 2.39 23.11
N SER A 152 -9.62 3.12 24.06
CA SER A 152 -10.06 2.56 25.35
C SER A 152 -11.50 2.03 25.30
N ALA A 153 -12.23 2.31 24.23
CA ALA A 153 -13.61 1.88 24.01
C ALA A 153 -13.68 0.90 22.83
N TYR A 154 -14.74 0.12 22.78
CA TYR A 154 -15.06 -0.70 21.63
C TYR A 154 -15.12 0.12 20.34
N SER A 155 -14.55 -0.43 19.28
CA SER A 155 -14.63 0.15 17.94
C SER A 155 -15.79 -0.46 17.18
N TRP A 156 -16.32 0.29 16.20
CA TRP A 156 -17.47 -0.14 15.41
C TRP A 156 -17.26 -1.47 14.65
N HIS A 157 -16.01 -1.87 14.44
CA HIS A 157 -15.61 -3.12 13.78
C HIS A 157 -15.27 -4.27 14.75
N ASP A 158 -15.50 -4.09 16.04
CA ASP A 158 -15.32 -5.13 17.05
C ASP A 158 -16.57 -6.00 17.16
N SER A 159 -16.39 -7.31 17.36
CA SER A 159 -17.47 -8.30 17.41
C SER A 159 -18.62 -7.93 18.35
N PRO A 160 -18.39 -7.45 19.57
CA PRO A 160 -19.49 -7.05 20.47
C PRO A 160 -20.34 -5.91 19.92
N VAL A 161 -19.71 -4.92 19.24
CA VAL A 161 -20.43 -3.77 18.67
C VAL A 161 -21.25 -4.19 17.47
N ILE A 162 -20.67 -5.03 16.59
CA ILE A 162 -21.36 -5.57 15.42
C ILE A 162 -22.57 -6.38 15.86
N ALA A 163 -22.40 -7.27 16.86
CA ALA A 163 -23.47 -8.09 17.38
C ALA A 163 -24.59 -7.26 18.03
N ALA A 164 -24.22 -6.27 18.85
CA ALA A 164 -25.19 -5.35 19.46
C ALA A 164 -25.99 -4.58 18.38
N PHE A 165 -25.29 -4.17 17.33
CA PHE A 165 -25.91 -3.47 16.22
C PHE A 165 -26.84 -4.39 15.43
N VAL A 166 -26.42 -5.62 15.13
CA VAL A 166 -27.28 -6.64 14.47
C VAL A 166 -28.51 -6.91 15.33
N SER A 167 -28.36 -7.14 16.65
CA SER A 167 -29.50 -7.33 17.57
C SER A 167 -30.49 -6.15 17.50
N SER A 168 -29.98 -4.92 17.52
CA SER A 168 -30.79 -3.70 17.40
C SER A 168 -31.54 -3.59 16.05
N LEU A 169 -30.91 -4.03 14.95
CA LEU A 169 -31.53 -3.99 13.61
C LEU A 169 -32.62 -5.03 13.42
N ILE A 170 -32.45 -6.24 13.99
CA ILE A 170 -33.41 -7.35 13.85
C ILE A 170 -34.52 -7.28 14.89
N SER A 171 -34.31 -6.58 16.03
CA SER A 171 -35.35 -6.29 17.02
C SER A 171 -36.09 -5.01 16.66
N LYS A 172 -37.42 -4.99 16.86
CA LYS A 172 -38.25 -3.82 16.51
C LYS A 172 -37.98 -2.57 17.39
N LYS A 173 -37.05 -2.64 18.34
CA LYS A 173 -36.80 -1.61 19.35
C LYS A 173 -35.58 -0.72 19.08
N GLY A 174 -35.23 -0.48 17.85
CA GLY A 174 -34.06 0.20 17.27
C GLY A 174 -33.53 1.50 17.89
N LYS A 175 -33.42 1.64 19.21
CA LYS A 175 -32.82 2.82 19.86
C LYS A 175 -31.30 2.95 19.72
N LEU A 176 -30.58 1.85 19.46
CA LEU A 176 -29.11 1.87 19.26
C LEU A 176 -28.64 2.35 17.88
N LEU A 177 -29.57 2.51 16.93
CA LEU A 177 -29.28 2.96 15.56
C LEU A 177 -28.77 4.41 15.46
N SER A 178 -28.84 5.20 16.53
CA SER A 178 -28.37 6.59 16.55
C SER A 178 -26.87 6.76 16.81
N THR A 179 -26.07 5.68 16.71
CA THR A 179 -24.61 5.80 16.82
C THR A 179 -24.02 6.42 15.56
N LYS A 180 -22.93 7.15 15.73
CA LYS A 180 -22.17 7.79 14.63
C LYS A 180 -21.87 6.82 13.46
N TYR A 181 -21.77 5.54 13.73
CA TYR A 181 -21.38 4.50 12.75
C TYR A 181 -22.57 3.60 12.33
N GLY A 182 -23.77 3.89 12.81
CA GLY A 182 -24.94 3.03 12.60
C GLY A 182 -25.31 2.83 11.13
N GLU A 183 -25.46 3.89 10.37
CA GLU A 183 -25.77 3.80 8.92
C GLU A 183 -24.64 3.11 8.15
N MET A 184 -23.40 3.39 8.52
CA MET A 184 -22.22 2.76 7.90
C MET A 184 -22.20 1.25 8.10
N LEU A 185 -22.42 0.77 9.34
CA LEU A 185 -22.49 -0.68 9.63
C LEU A 185 -23.67 -1.34 8.92
N LYS A 186 -24.82 -0.69 8.89
CA LYS A 186 -26.00 -1.19 8.16
C LYS A 186 -25.70 -1.37 6.67
N ASP A 187 -25.07 -0.37 6.05
CA ASP A 187 -24.66 -0.43 4.64
C ASP A 187 -23.70 -1.60 4.39
N ILE A 188 -22.71 -1.81 5.25
CA ILE A 188 -21.76 -2.93 5.15
C ILE A 188 -22.51 -4.27 5.28
N LEU A 189 -23.34 -4.44 6.31
CA LEU A 189 -24.07 -5.68 6.56
C LEU A 189 -25.00 -6.07 5.40
N ILE A 190 -25.62 -5.08 4.75
CA ILE A 190 -26.50 -5.32 3.60
C ILE A 190 -25.69 -5.55 2.33
N SER A 191 -24.68 -4.73 2.03
CA SER A 191 -23.89 -4.81 0.80
C SER A 191 -23.12 -6.12 0.68
N HIS A 192 -22.67 -6.66 1.82
CA HIS A 192 -21.98 -7.96 1.89
C HIS A 192 -22.94 -9.13 2.20
N SER A 193 -24.24 -8.91 2.05
CA SER A 193 -25.28 -9.94 2.23
C SER A 193 -25.20 -10.69 3.57
N LEU A 194 -24.74 -10.02 4.63
CA LEU A 194 -24.78 -10.54 6.01
C LEU A 194 -26.18 -10.38 6.60
N LEU A 195 -26.89 -9.32 6.19
CA LEU A 195 -28.31 -9.10 6.44
C LEU A 195 -29.05 -8.93 5.11
N HIS A 196 -30.23 -9.49 5.02
CA HIS A 196 -31.13 -9.34 3.88
C HIS A 196 -32.39 -8.57 4.29
N GLN A 197 -32.81 -7.64 3.44
CA GLN A 197 -34.05 -6.89 3.66
C GLN A 197 -35.25 -7.69 3.13
N SER A 198 -36.08 -8.20 4.05
CA SER A 198 -37.34 -8.86 3.74
C SER A 198 -38.51 -7.96 4.15
N GLY A 199 -39.08 -7.23 3.19
CA GLY A 199 -40.08 -6.22 3.46
C GLY A 199 -39.59 -5.10 4.37
N ARG A 200 -40.18 -4.98 5.57
CA ARG A 200 -39.78 -3.97 6.58
C ARG A 200 -38.78 -4.51 7.62
N HIS A 201 -38.37 -5.76 7.50
CA HIS A 201 -37.50 -6.43 8.46
C HIS A 201 -36.16 -6.76 7.86
N LEU A 202 -35.11 -6.71 8.66
CA LEU A 202 -33.79 -7.23 8.31
C LEU A 202 -33.66 -8.63 8.90
N VAL A 203 -33.23 -9.57 8.07
CA VAL A 203 -33.08 -10.98 8.43
C VAL A 203 -31.60 -11.37 8.24
N PRO A 204 -31.00 -12.04 9.21
CA PRO A 204 -29.64 -12.54 9.08
C PRO A 204 -29.52 -13.61 8.00
N VAL A 205 -28.48 -13.54 7.16
CA VAL A 205 -28.15 -14.56 6.17
C VAL A 205 -27.11 -15.49 6.80
N MET A 206 -27.60 -16.58 7.37
CA MET A 206 -26.77 -17.45 8.22
C MET A 206 -25.63 -18.11 7.48
N ASP A 207 -25.80 -18.49 6.21
CA ASP A 207 -24.75 -19.13 5.41
C ASP A 207 -23.53 -18.20 5.27
N ASN A 208 -23.77 -16.90 5.13
CA ASN A 208 -22.74 -15.89 5.02
C ASN A 208 -22.08 -15.57 6.38
N LEU A 209 -22.89 -15.52 7.45
CA LEU A 209 -22.38 -15.31 8.81
C LEU A 209 -21.50 -16.48 9.26
N ARG A 210 -21.87 -17.72 8.94
CA ARG A 210 -21.08 -18.92 9.27
C ARG A 210 -19.68 -18.90 8.67
N VAL A 211 -19.48 -18.30 7.49
CA VAL A 211 -18.14 -18.12 6.90
C VAL A 211 -17.24 -17.27 7.81
N LEU A 212 -17.82 -16.32 8.53
CA LEU A 212 -17.09 -15.46 9.46
C LEU A 212 -16.87 -16.10 10.84
N PHE A 213 -17.65 -17.10 11.23
CA PHE A 213 -17.53 -17.75 12.56
C PHE A 213 -16.17 -18.44 12.77
N SER A 214 -15.56 -18.94 11.71
CA SER A 214 -14.23 -19.58 11.77
C SER A 214 -13.06 -18.59 11.81
N LYS A 215 -13.33 -17.28 11.74
CA LYS A 215 -12.32 -16.24 11.66
C LYS A 215 -11.92 -15.73 13.04
N SER A 216 -10.65 -15.34 13.18
CA SER A 216 -10.16 -14.67 14.39
C SER A 216 -10.73 -13.24 14.49
N GLU A 217 -10.75 -12.67 15.69
CA GLU A 217 -11.22 -11.31 15.94
C GLU A 217 -10.48 -10.27 15.08
N SER A 218 -9.19 -10.47 14.84
CA SER A 218 -8.40 -9.59 13.98
C SER A 218 -8.83 -9.68 12.51
N GLU A 219 -9.19 -10.87 12.03
CA GLU A 219 -9.71 -11.07 10.67
C GLU A 219 -11.11 -10.49 10.50
N ILE A 220 -11.97 -10.62 11.53
CA ILE A 220 -13.30 -10.00 11.56
C ILE A 220 -13.19 -8.49 11.49
N SER A 221 -12.40 -7.90 12.38
CA SER A 221 -12.15 -6.46 12.39
C SER A 221 -11.62 -5.97 11.04
N ARG A 222 -10.64 -6.67 10.48
CA ARG A 222 -10.08 -6.38 9.15
C ARG A 222 -11.12 -6.49 8.05
N PHE A 223 -11.97 -7.51 8.07
CA PHE A 223 -13.06 -7.67 7.11
C PHE A 223 -13.98 -6.44 7.10
N PHE A 224 -14.46 -5.98 8.26
CA PHE A 224 -15.37 -4.84 8.34
C PHE A 224 -14.69 -3.53 7.93
N ILE A 225 -13.42 -3.32 8.31
CA ILE A 225 -12.63 -2.17 7.88
C ILE A 225 -12.48 -2.16 6.35
N HIS A 226 -12.09 -3.30 5.76
CA HIS A 226 -11.93 -3.41 4.31
C HIS A 226 -13.26 -3.24 3.57
N ALA A 227 -14.35 -3.80 4.10
CA ALA A 227 -15.68 -3.61 3.54
C ALA A 227 -16.10 -2.13 3.48
N TYR A 228 -15.76 -1.37 4.51
CA TYR A 228 -15.98 0.08 4.52
C TYR A 228 -15.10 0.82 3.51
N LEU A 229 -13.80 0.50 3.48
CA LEU A 229 -12.82 1.18 2.64
C LEU A 229 -12.87 0.74 1.17
N SER A 230 -13.49 -0.40 0.85
CA SER A 230 -13.53 -0.99 -0.50
C SER A 230 -14.22 -0.11 -1.57
N LYS A 231 -14.90 0.97 -1.15
CA LYS A 231 -15.43 2.00 -2.07
C LYS A 231 -14.32 2.68 -2.88
N ASP A 232 -13.09 2.68 -2.35
CA ASP A 232 -11.89 3.14 -3.02
C ASP A 232 -10.73 2.20 -2.67
N PRO A 233 -10.24 1.39 -3.61
CA PRO A 233 -9.18 0.42 -3.33
C PRO A 233 -7.91 1.02 -2.74
N VAL A 234 -7.59 2.28 -3.06
CA VAL A 234 -6.43 2.99 -2.49
C VAL A 234 -6.54 3.09 -0.97
N ASP A 235 -7.74 3.34 -0.43
CA ASP A 235 -7.94 3.46 1.01
C ASP A 235 -7.62 2.18 1.77
N VAL A 236 -7.93 1.03 1.19
CA VAL A 236 -7.64 -0.27 1.81
C VAL A 236 -6.13 -0.48 1.89
N TYR A 237 -5.42 -0.30 0.78
CA TYR A 237 -3.96 -0.40 0.77
C TYR A 237 -3.30 0.65 1.67
N LEU A 238 -3.83 1.87 1.69
CA LEU A 238 -3.35 2.94 2.52
C LEU A 238 -3.46 2.59 4.01
N TYR A 239 -4.62 2.09 4.44
CA TYR A 239 -4.83 1.67 5.83
C TYR A 239 -3.90 0.53 6.24
N GLU A 240 -3.71 -0.48 5.38
CA GLU A 240 -2.78 -1.58 5.65
C GLU A 240 -1.33 -1.10 5.77
N ASN A 241 -0.91 -0.16 4.93
CA ASN A 241 0.46 0.35 4.90
C ASN A 241 0.75 1.40 5.99
N MET A 242 -0.28 2.00 6.60
CA MET A 242 -0.10 2.89 7.75
C MET A 242 0.38 2.11 8.98
N ARG A 243 1.52 2.53 9.53
CA ARG A 243 2.08 1.96 10.76
C ARG A 243 1.48 2.62 11.98
N SER A 244 1.13 1.84 12.99
CA SER A 244 0.49 2.32 14.23
C SER A 244 1.45 3.12 15.14
N ASP A 245 2.76 2.86 15.01
CA ASP A 245 3.82 3.52 15.78
C ASP A 245 4.37 4.78 15.10
N ARG A 246 3.64 5.29 14.09
CA ARG A 246 4.04 6.48 13.31
C ARG A 246 2.95 7.54 13.30
N SER A 247 3.40 8.79 13.19
CA SER A 247 2.58 9.96 12.87
C SER A 247 2.98 10.47 11.50
N TYR A 248 1.99 10.82 10.70
CA TYR A 248 2.11 11.24 9.31
C TYR A 248 1.73 12.73 9.22
N PRO A 249 2.70 13.67 9.21
CA PRO A 249 2.44 15.03 8.78
C PRO A 249 1.79 15.05 7.39
N GLU A 250 1.23 16.17 6.97
CA GLU A 250 0.48 16.27 5.72
C GLU A 250 1.30 15.79 4.51
N ASN A 251 2.56 16.24 4.39
CA ASN A 251 3.46 15.79 3.32
C ASN A 251 3.77 14.28 3.41
N ALA A 252 3.93 13.75 4.62
CA ALA A 252 4.16 12.32 4.82
C ALA A 252 2.94 11.49 4.42
N PHE A 253 1.76 11.95 4.76
CA PHE A 253 0.50 11.31 4.35
C PHE A 253 0.32 11.35 2.83
N ARG A 254 0.58 12.51 2.21
CA ARG A 254 0.57 12.66 0.76
C ARG A 254 1.51 11.67 0.07
N ARG A 255 2.75 11.56 0.52
CA ARG A 255 3.73 10.60 -0.02
C ARG A 255 3.29 9.16 0.16
N LEU A 256 2.72 8.82 1.32
CA LEU A 256 2.18 7.48 1.57
C LEU A 256 1.05 7.14 0.58
N VAL A 257 0.11 8.06 0.34
CA VAL A 257 -0.97 7.88 -0.65
C VAL A 257 -0.40 7.66 -2.04
N LEU A 258 0.52 8.53 -2.49
CA LEU A 258 1.14 8.43 -3.82
C LEU A 258 1.93 7.13 -3.99
N CYS A 259 2.78 6.76 -3.03
CA CYS A 259 3.53 5.50 -3.09
C CYS A 259 2.60 4.29 -3.14
N THR A 260 1.55 4.30 -2.33
CA THR A 260 0.56 3.22 -2.29
C THR A 260 -0.15 3.10 -3.64
N SER A 261 -0.60 4.22 -4.21
CA SER A 261 -1.29 4.24 -5.51
C SER A 261 -0.39 3.77 -6.64
N TYR A 262 0.86 4.21 -6.70
CA TYR A 262 1.82 3.77 -7.72
C TYR A 262 2.10 2.28 -7.63
N LEU A 263 2.29 1.73 -6.43
CA LEU A 263 2.50 0.30 -6.23
C LEU A 263 1.28 -0.55 -6.59
N ALA A 264 0.08 0.00 -6.37
CA ALA A 264 -1.17 -0.66 -6.72
C ALA A 264 -1.57 -0.49 -8.20
N GLY A 265 -0.88 0.38 -8.95
CA GLY A 265 -1.27 0.73 -10.32
C GLY A 265 -2.59 1.50 -10.40
N LEU A 266 -2.93 2.28 -9.36
CA LEU A 266 -4.17 3.03 -9.21
C LEU A 266 -3.91 4.54 -9.28
N ASP A 267 -4.94 5.30 -9.61
CA ASP A 267 -4.89 6.76 -9.47
C ASP A 267 -5.00 7.16 -7.99
N ALA A 268 -4.15 8.08 -7.57
CA ALA A 268 -4.15 8.60 -6.20
C ALA A 268 -5.40 9.43 -5.88
N GLY A 269 -6.06 9.99 -6.87
CA GLY A 269 -7.23 10.83 -6.67
C GLY A 269 -6.98 12.04 -5.76
N ASP A 270 -8.01 12.39 -4.99
CA ASP A 270 -7.96 13.50 -4.04
C ASP A 270 -7.48 13.03 -2.66
N ILE A 271 -6.26 13.41 -2.31
CA ILE A 271 -5.59 13.02 -1.06
C ILE A 271 -6.39 13.42 0.19
N GLN A 272 -7.07 14.57 0.14
CA GLN A 272 -7.87 15.04 1.26
C GLN A 272 -9.08 14.12 1.52
N LYS A 273 -9.70 13.59 0.47
CA LYS A 273 -10.81 12.64 0.63
C LYS A 273 -10.40 11.33 1.30
N HIS A 274 -9.20 10.82 1.02
CA HIS A 274 -8.66 9.64 1.71
C HIS A 274 -8.50 9.91 3.21
N LYS A 275 -7.92 11.06 3.57
CA LYS A 275 -7.79 11.50 4.95
C LYS A 275 -9.15 11.60 5.65
N GLU A 276 -10.11 12.28 5.02
CA GLU A 276 -11.46 12.46 5.57
C GLU A 276 -12.19 11.14 5.80
N ARG A 277 -12.08 10.17 4.87
CA ARG A 277 -12.68 8.84 5.03
C ARG A 277 -12.11 8.08 6.22
N LEU A 278 -10.78 8.09 6.40
CA LEU A 278 -10.14 7.46 7.56
C LEU A 278 -10.53 8.12 8.89
N LEU A 279 -10.61 9.46 8.91
CA LEU A 279 -11.04 10.22 10.09
C LEU A 279 -12.53 9.97 10.41
N LYS A 280 -13.39 9.99 9.40
CA LYS A 280 -14.83 9.75 9.56
C LYS A 280 -15.11 8.36 10.13
N ALA A 281 -14.37 7.36 9.69
CA ALA A 281 -14.47 6.01 10.20
C ALA A 281 -13.82 5.81 11.58
N GLY A 282 -13.09 6.79 12.10
CA GLY A 282 -12.33 6.63 13.34
C GLY A 282 -11.12 5.71 13.23
N LEU A 283 -10.71 5.36 12.01
CA LEU A 283 -9.55 4.51 11.72
C LEU A 283 -8.23 5.28 11.84
N ALA A 284 -8.32 6.59 11.75
CA ALA A 284 -7.22 7.51 12.01
C ALA A 284 -7.66 8.65 12.93
N ALA A 285 -6.70 9.32 13.55
CA ALA A 285 -6.94 10.49 14.37
C ALA A 285 -5.87 11.56 14.12
N GLU A 286 -6.27 12.81 14.13
CA GLU A 286 -5.35 13.93 14.07
C GLU A 286 -4.62 14.12 15.41
N SER A 287 -3.36 14.53 15.33
CA SER A 287 -2.54 14.91 16.46
C SER A 287 -1.71 16.14 16.09
N SER A 288 -1.07 16.77 17.06
CA SER A 288 -0.16 17.91 16.82
C SER A 288 1.01 17.58 15.88
N THR A 289 1.32 16.30 15.70
CA THR A 289 2.43 15.82 14.85
C THR A 289 1.96 15.27 13.50
N GLY A 290 0.66 15.21 13.24
CA GLY A 290 0.06 14.68 12.01
C GLY A 290 -0.99 13.60 12.23
N LEU A 291 -1.40 12.93 11.15
CA LEU A 291 -2.37 11.85 11.17
C LEU A 291 -1.77 10.58 11.79
N ARG A 292 -2.54 9.85 12.59
CA ARG A 292 -2.10 8.62 13.25
C ARG A 292 -3.14 7.52 13.07
N LYS A 293 -2.67 6.31 12.78
CA LYS A 293 -3.54 5.12 12.76
C LYS A 293 -4.04 4.84 14.17
N VAL A 294 -5.33 4.62 14.30
CA VAL A 294 -5.95 4.16 15.54
C VAL A 294 -5.94 2.63 15.53
N THR A 295 -5.35 2.03 16.54
CA THR A 295 -5.35 0.58 16.74
C THR A 295 -6.30 0.22 17.85
N CYS A 296 -7.21 -0.67 17.55
CA CYS A 296 -8.04 -1.31 18.56
C CYS A 296 -7.27 -2.52 19.07
N ILE A 297 -7.14 -2.61 20.37
CA ILE A 297 -6.59 -3.80 21.01
C ILE A 297 -7.80 -4.57 21.48
N PRO A 298 -8.07 -5.77 20.93
CA PRO A 298 -9.08 -6.64 21.48
C PRO A 298 -8.80 -6.81 22.99
N SER A 299 -9.84 -6.74 23.78
CA SER A 299 -9.71 -7.06 25.21
C SER A 299 -9.09 -8.46 25.32
N SER A 300 -7.97 -8.57 26.02
CA SER A 300 -7.34 -9.87 26.28
C SER A 300 -8.08 -10.67 27.35
N ALA A 301 -9.08 -10.08 27.98
CA ALA A 301 -9.90 -10.76 28.98
C ALA A 301 -10.90 -11.67 28.27
N GLU A 302 -10.89 -12.94 28.62
CA GLU A 302 -11.89 -13.90 28.18
C GLU A 302 -13.28 -13.42 28.56
N GLY A 303 -14.24 -13.50 27.64
CA GLY A 303 -15.59 -13.02 27.87
C GLY A 303 -16.32 -13.88 28.91
N ALA A 304 -16.93 -13.23 29.88
CA ALA A 304 -17.80 -13.85 30.89
C ALA A 304 -19.24 -13.33 30.75
N ILE A 305 -20.21 -14.20 30.98
CA ILE A 305 -21.63 -13.89 30.92
C ILE A 305 -22.25 -14.13 32.31
N VAL A 306 -22.82 -13.11 32.91
CA VAL A 306 -23.60 -13.25 34.17
C VAL A 306 -25.07 -13.30 33.81
N VAL A 307 -25.71 -14.41 34.12
CA VAL A 307 -27.15 -14.64 33.84
C VAL A 307 -27.95 -14.40 35.12
N GLN A 308 -28.93 -13.49 35.08
CA GLN A 308 -29.81 -13.20 36.20
C GLN A 308 -31.17 -13.88 36.05
N PRO A 309 -31.87 -14.17 37.16
CA PRO A 309 -33.18 -14.83 37.12
C PRO A 309 -34.29 -14.07 36.40
N ASP A 310 -34.13 -12.79 36.15
CA ASP A 310 -35.03 -11.92 35.38
C ASP A 310 -34.79 -11.93 33.87
N PHE A 311 -33.98 -12.87 33.35
CA PHE A 311 -33.56 -13.00 31.98
C PHE A 311 -32.58 -11.92 31.50
N SER A 312 -32.05 -11.09 32.40
CA SER A 312 -30.97 -10.15 32.09
C SER A 312 -29.63 -10.88 31.99
N LEU A 313 -28.83 -10.50 30.99
CA LEU A 313 -27.48 -10.99 30.78
C LEU A 313 -26.51 -9.81 30.83
N TYR A 314 -25.45 -9.93 31.58
CA TYR A 314 -24.36 -8.98 31.62
C TYR A 314 -23.11 -9.63 31.07
N VAL A 315 -22.56 -9.05 30.00
CA VAL A 315 -21.37 -9.56 29.29
C VAL A 315 -20.21 -8.65 29.57
N GLN A 316 -19.13 -9.21 30.09
CA GLN A 316 -17.88 -8.53 30.36
C GLN A 316 -16.75 -9.23 29.58
N GLY A 317 -15.79 -8.47 29.07
CA GLY A 317 -14.69 -9.01 28.25
C GLY A 317 -15.05 -9.24 26.78
N SER A 318 -14.27 -10.06 26.09
CA SER A 318 -14.44 -10.31 24.65
C SER A 318 -14.99 -11.71 24.40
N LEU A 319 -16.14 -11.77 23.78
CA LEU A 319 -16.68 -12.98 23.15
C LEU A 319 -16.16 -13.07 21.70
N THR A 320 -16.02 -14.28 21.19
CA THR A 320 -15.73 -14.49 19.77
C THR A 320 -16.87 -13.96 18.90
N PHE A 321 -16.62 -13.77 17.60
CA PHE A 321 -17.66 -13.30 16.69
C PHE A 321 -18.87 -14.24 16.66
N GLU A 322 -18.65 -15.56 16.65
CA GLU A 322 -19.72 -16.56 16.72
C GLU A 322 -20.54 -16.43 17.99
N GLU A 323 -19.89 -16.38 19.16
CA GLU A 323 -20.54 -16.23 20.46
C GLU A 323 -21.33 -14.91 20.55
N SER A 324 -20.75 -13.83 20.06
CA SER A 324 -21.38 -12.52 19.99
C SER A 324 -22.60 -12.51 19.08
N MET A 325 -22.52 -13.18 17.94
CA MET A 325 -23.67 -13.31 17.01
C MET A 325 -24.75 -14.24 17.55
N MET A 326 -24.41 -15.33 18.24
CA MET A 326 -25.40 -16.14 18.95
C MET A 326 -26.17 -15.30 19.97
N LEU A 327 -25.46 -14.47 20.73
CA LEU A 327 -26.08 -13.57 21.69
C LEU A 327 -27.01 -12.57 20.99
N ALA A 328 -26.58 -11.97 19.87
CA ALA A 328 -27.40 -11.03 19.09
C ALA A 328 -28.69 -11.64 18.54
N LEU A 329 -28.68 -12.92 18.22
CA LEU A 329 -29.84 -13.63 17.66
C LEU A 329 -30.84 -14.07 18.75
N TYR A 330 -30.34 -14.50 19.91
CA TYR A 330 -31.14 -15.04 21.00
C TYR A 330 -31.53 -14.03 22.09
N ALA A 331 -30.83 -12.87 22.14
CA ALA A 331 -31.12 -11.82 23.12
C ALA A 331 -31.27 -10.45 22.44
N GLU A 332 -31.86 -9.52 23.15
CA GLU A 332 -31.99 -8.11 22.75
C GLU A 332 -30.98 -7.26 23.53
N ILE A 333 -30.21 -6.45 22.82
CA ILE A 333 -29.31 -5.49 23.45
C ILE A 333 -30.11 -4.38 24.14
N ARG A 334 -29.77 -4.07 25.38
CA ARG A 334 -30.34 -2.96 26.16
C ARG A 334 -29.37 -1.82 26.27
N GLU A 335 -28.12 -2.12 26.57
CA GLU A 335 -27.06 -1.15 26.73
C GLU A 335 -25.72 -1.74 26.28
N LEU A 336 -24.92 -0.94 25.59
CA LEU A 336 -23.58 -1.31 25.15
C LEU A 336 -22.56 -0.36 25.80
N ASP A 337 -21.84 -0.86 26.79
CA ASP A 337 -20.74 -0.21 27.45
C ASP A 337 -19.65 -1.26 27.76
N VAL A 338 -18.68 -0.95 28.62
CA VAL A 338 -17.62 -1.88 29.10
C VAL A 338 -18.24 -3.21 29.59
N ILE A 339 -19.39 -3.16 30.24
CA ILE A 339 -20.26 -4.30 30.53
C ILE A 339 -21.51 -4.11 29.70
N SER A 340 -21.77 -4.96 28.74
CA SER A 340 -22.98 -4.87 27.93
C SER A 340 -24.14 -5.59 28.60
N HIS A 341 -25.32 -4.96 28.53
CA HIS A 341 -26.57 -5.49 29.11
C HIS A 341 -27.49 -6.00 28.00
N TRP A 342 -27.86 -7.25 28.08
CA TRP A 342 -28.75 -7.95 27.17
C TRP A 342 -29.93 -8.54 27.92
N GLU A 343 -31.03 -8.80 27.24
CA GLU A 343 -32.22 -9.41 27.78
C GLU A 343 -32.73 -10.53 26.90
N ILE A 344 -32.95 -11.71 27.43
CA ILE A 344 -33.60 -12.80 26.73
C ILE A 344 -35.11 -12.61 26.85
N THR A 345 -35.78 -12.46 25.73
CA THR A 345 -37.25 -12.45 25.66
C THR A 345 -37.71 -13.69 24.89
N ARG A 346 -38.96 -14.11 25.13
CA ARG A 346 -39.52 -15.21 24.31
C ARG A 346 -39.43 -14.92 22.80
N GLU A 347 -39.69 -13.66 22.40
CA GLU A 347 -39.62 -13.26 21.00
C GLU A 347 -38.19 -13.37 20.43
N SER A 348 -37.17 -12.93 21.17
CA SER A 348 -35.78 -13.03 20.77
C SER A 348 -35.31 -14.49 20.70
N PHE A 349 -35.68 -15.31 21.67
CA PHE A 349 -35.34 -16.73 21.69
C PHE A 349 -35.93 -17.49 20.51
N MET A 350 -37.23 -17.25 20.21
CA MET A 350 -37.90 -17.82 19.03
C MET A 350 -37.27 -17.37 17.72
N ARG A 351 -36.79 -16.12 17.66
CA ARG A 351 -36.05 -15.59 16.50
C ARG A 351 -34.73 -16.34 16.33
N GLY A 352 -33.99 -16.60 17.40
CA GLY A 352 -32.76 -17.38 17.38
C GLY A 352 -32.95 -18.77 16.81
N ILE A 353 -33.97 -19.51 17.25
CA ILE A 353 -34.31 -20.83 16.72
C ILE A 353 -34.62 -20.74 15.20
N ARG A 354 -35.42 -19.76 14.78
CA ARG A 354 -35.79 -19.56 13.36
C ARG A 354 -34.59 -19.21 12.48
N SER A 355 -33.52 -18.69 13.04
CA SER A 355 -32.28 -18.42 12.30
C SER A 355 -31.48 -19.69 11.96
N GLY A 356 -31.87 -20.85 12.49
CA GLY A 356 -31.21 -22.12 12.25
C GLY A 356 -29.96 -22.37 13.11
N ILE A 357 -29.81 -21.61 14.19
CA ILE A 357 -28.83 -21.91 15.27
C ILE A 357 -29.52 -22.77 16.32
N SER A 358 -28.81 -23.78 16.84
CA SER A 358 -29.34 -24.67 17.86
C SER A 358 -29.58 -23.93 19.18
N ALA A 359 -30.77 -24.08 19.77
CA ALA A 359 -31.08 -23.60 21.11
C ALA A 359 -30.16 -24.23 22.17
N THR A 360 -29.85 -25.51 22.01
CA THR A 360 -28.85 -26.21 22.83
C THR A 360 -27.48 -25.57 22.76
N GLY A 361 -27.05 -25.14 21.56
CA GLY A 361 -25.78 -24.41 21.36
C GLY A 361 -25.75 -23.10 22.14
N PHE A 362 -26.84 -22.34 22.16
CA PHE A 362 -26.94 -21.11 22.92
C PHE A 362 -26.95 -21.36 24.44
N ILE A 363 -27.67 -22.39 24.91
CA ILE A 363 -27.66 -22.78 26.34
C ILE A 363 -26.25 -23.18 26.77
N ASN A 364 -25.55 -23.99 25.97
CA ASN A 364 -24.17 -24.38 26.23
C ASN A 364 -23.22 -23.16 26.28
N LEU A 365 -23.43 -22.17 25.43
CA LEU A 365 -22.69 -20.91 25.49
C LEU A 365 -22.89 -20.22 26.87
N LEU A 366 -24.13 -20.07 27.30
CA LEU A 366 -24.43 -19.46 28.60
C LEU A 366 -23.80 -20.24 29.76
N GLU A 367 -23.86 -21.59 29.73
CA GLU A 367 -23.24 -22.45 30.75
C GLU A 367 -21.71 -22.36 30.76
N SER A 368 -21.09 -22.36 29.58
CA SER A 368 -19.62 -22.34 29.46
C SER A 368 -18.99 -21.01 29.83
N LYS A 369 -19.72 -19.90 29.65
CA LYS A 369 -19.23 -18.53 29.93
C LYS A 369 -19.75 -17.97 31.27
N SER A 370 -20.54 -18.71 32.01
CA SER A 370 -21.04 -18.31 33.32
C SER A 370 -20.21 -18.94 34.42
N ASP A 371 -19.76 -18.14 35.39
CA ASP A 371 -19.03 -18.62 36.56
C ASP A 371 -19.93 -19.39 37.53
N SER A 372 -21.26 -19.29 37.39
CA SER A 372 -22.24 -19.94 38.24
C SER A 372 -23.24 -20.76 37.42
N ALA A 373 -23.84 -21.78 38.04
CA ALA A 373 -24.89 -22.56 37.39
C ALA A 373 -26.06 -21.65 36.98
N LEU A 374 -26.61 -21.89 35.77
CA LEU A 374 -27.74 -21.11 35.28
C LEU A 374 -28.97 -21.25 36.23
N PRO A 375 -29.72 -20.17 36.47
CA PRO A 375 -30.92 -20.21 37.25
C PRO A 375 -31.92 -21.23 36.69
N GLN A 376 -32.52 -22.07 37.58
CA GLN A 376 -33.41 -23.15 37.14
C GLN A 376 -34.62 -22.64 36.37
N ASN A 377 -35.18 -21.48 36.76
CA ASN A 377 -36.29 -20.85 36.04
C ASN A 377 -35.93 -20.48 34.59
N ILE A 378 -34.69 -20.06 34.35
CA ILE A 378 -34.22 -19.75 32.99
C ILE A 378 -34.15 -21.05 32.17
N LEU A 379 -33.45 -22.06 32.67
CA LEU A 379 -33.33 -23.35 31.97
C LEU A 379 -34.69 -23.96 31.66
N PHE A 380 -35.63 -23.92 32.61
CA PHE A 380 -36.97 -24.42 32.40
C PHE A 380 -37.71 -23.64 31.29
N SER A 381 -37.64 -22.32 31.35
CA SER A 381 -38.32 -21.48 30.36
C SER A 381 -37.74 -21.65 28.96
N LEU A 382 -36.39 -21.68 28.81
CA LEU A 382 -35.75 -21.87 27.53
C LEU A 382 -36.09 -23.22 26.91
N LYS A 383 -36.11 -24.30 27.68
CA LYS A 383 -36.53 -25.64 27.24
C LYS A 383 -38.00 -25.67 26.83
N SER A 384 -38.87 -25.06 27.63
CA SER A 384 -40.30 -24.97 27.32
C SER A 384 -40.54 -24.20 26.01
N TRP A 385 -39.84 -23.10 25.79
CA TRP A 385 -39.93 -22.35 24.52
C TRP A 385 -39.34 -23.11 23.32
N GLU A 386 -38.31 -23.94 23.52
CA GLU A 386 -37.76 -24.82 22.50
C GLU A 386 -38.78 -25.89 22.08
N GLU A 387 -39.41 -26.55 23.07
CA GLU A 387 -40.48 -27.56 22.82
C GLU A 387 -41.67 -26.97 22.08
N GLU A 388 -42.10 -25.75 22.42
CA GLU A 388 -43.16 -25.06 21.69
C GLU A 388 -42.82 -24.83 20.21
N CYS A 389 -41.50 -24.58 19.89
CA CYS A 389 -41.03 -24.42 18.53
C CYS A 389 -41.00 -25.72 17.74
N GLN A 390 -40.77 -26.86 18.39
CA GLN A 390 -40.67 -28.16 17.71
C GLN A 390 -41.99 -28.59 17.03
N GLY A 391 -43.15 -27.99 17.39
CA GLY A 391 -44.41 -28.18 16.70
C GLY A 391 -44.51 -27.55 15.30
N LEU A 392 -43.56 -26.73 14.89
CA LEU A 392 -43.47 -26.07 13.59
C LEU A 392 -42.03 -26.16 13.06
N ALA A 393 -41.75 -27.19 12.26
CA ALA A 393 -40.45 -27.33 11.60
C ALA A 393 -40.45 -26.62 10.25
N ILE A 394 -39.55 -25.65 10.07
CA ILE A 394 -39.28 -25.02 8.78
C ILE A 394 -37.95 -25.57 8.27
N TYR A 395 -37.99 -26.29 7.17
CA TYR A 395 -36.81 -26.86 6.55
C TYR A 395 -36.31 -25.94 5.43
N ARG A 396 -35.00 -25.72 5.40
CA ARG A 396 -34.31 -25.10 4.27
C ARG A 396 -33.30 -26.09 3.71
N GLY A 397 -33.36 -26.32 2.44
CA GLY A 397 -32.48 -27.24 1.71
C GLY A 397 -33.13 -27.70 0.43
N CYS A 398 -32.41 -28.54 -0.30
CA CYS A 398 -32.93 -29.18 -1.51
C CYS A 398 -33.75 -30.41 -1.14
N VAL A 399 -34.94 -30.54 -1.75
CA VAL A 399 -35.79 -31.70 -1.58
C VAL A 399 -35.62 -32.64 -2.76
N ILE A 400 -35.16 -33.85 -2.50
CA ILE A 400 -35.07 -34.93 -3.50
C ILE A 400 -36.30 -35.82 -3.37
N LYS A 401 -37.12 -35.86 -4.43
CA LYS A 401 -38.26 -36.75 -4.53
C LYS A 401 -37.93 -37.87 -5.50
N VAL A 402 -38.02 -39.10 -5.06
CA VAL A 402 -37.77 -40.29 -5.87
C VAL A 402 -39.00 -41.20 -5.89
N ALA A 403 -39.17 -41.93 -6.98
CA ALA A 403 -40.24 -42.92 -7.06
C ALA A 403 -40.00 -44.07 -6.05
N GLU A 404 -41.08 -44.67 -5.56
CA GLU A 404 -41.07 -45.70 -4.52
C GLU A 404 -40.10 -46.85 -4.82
N ARG A 405 -39.95 -47.24 -6.07
CA ARG A 405 -39.03 -48.29 -6.52
C ARG A 405 -37.54 -47.96 -6.23
N PHE A 406 -37.17 -46.68 -6.21
CA PHE A 406 -35.79 -46.23 -5.94
C PHE A 406 -35.59 -45.87 -4.47
N SER A 407 -36.66 -45.58 -3.72
CA SER A 407 -36.61 -45.22 -2.31
C SER A 407 -35.88 -46.27 -1.47
N LYS A 408 -36.27 -47.55 -1.65
CA LYS A 408 -35.65 -48.67 -0.91
C LYS A 408 -34.17 -48.87 -1.24
N LEU A 409 -33.78 -48.62 -2.50
CA LEU A 409 -32.38 -48.72 -2.93
C LEU A 409 -31.52 -47.58 -2.33
N LEU A 410 -32.02 -46.36 -2.33
CA LEU A 410 -31.36 -45.20 -1.73
C LEU A 410 -31.27 -45.32 -0.21
N GLU A 411 -32.31 -45.82 0.45
CA GLU A 411 -32.31 -46.07 1.89
C GLU A 411 -31.35 -47.19 2.30
N SER A 412 -30.98 -48.11 1.43
CA SER A 412 -29.95 -49.11 1.69
C SER A 412 -28.54 -48.58 1.45
N ASN A 413 -28.38 -47.46 0.75
CA ASN A 413 -27.09 -46.87 0.41
C ASN A 413 -26.53 -46.03 1.58
N SER A 414 -25.45 -46.50 2.17
CA SER A 414 -24.80 -45.84 3.33
C SER A 414 -24.25 -44.44 2.99
N THR A 415 -23.85 -44.20 1.72
CA THR A 415 -23.33 -42.93 1.25
C THR A 415 -24.44 -41.90 1.14
N PHE A 416 -25.60 -42.29 0.58
CA PHE A 416 -26.77 -41.41 0.49
C PHE A 416 -27.26 -40.97 1.87
N LYS A 417 -27.33 -41.91 2.83
CA LYS A 417 -27.72 -41.61 4.22
C LYS A 417 -26.92 -40.52 4.90
N ARG A 418 -25.67 -40.34 4.53
CA ARG A 418 -24.80 -39.27 5.10
C ARG A 418 -25.20 -37.88 4.66
N TYR A 419 -25.81 -37.77 3.47
CA TYR A 419 -26.24 -36.49 2.91
C TYR A 419 -27.67 -36.12 3.28
N VAL A 420 -28.47 -37.12 3.71
CA VAL A 420 -29.87 -36.90 4.09
C VAL A 420 -29.92 -36.31 5.50
N ARG A 421 -30.43 -35.08 5.59
CA ARG A 421 -30.72 -34.43 6.87
C ARG A 421 -31.95 -35.02 7.53
N GLU A 422 -33.02 -35.19 6.75
CA GLU A 422 -34.28 -35.71 7.24
C GLU A 422 -35.09 -36.36 6.14
N LYS A 423 -35.88 -37.38 6.47
CA LYS A 423 -36.85 -38.00 5.61
C LYS A 423 -38.21 -37.34 5.86
N LEU A 424 -38.64 -36.48 4.95
CA LEU A 424 -39.88 -35.72 5.07
C LEU A 424 -41.12 -36.57 4.82
N ALA A 425 -41.04 -37.53 3.93
CA ALA A 425 -42.09 -38.49 3.58
C ALA A 425 -41.47 -39.71 2.88
N GLU A 426 -42.24 -40.71 2.57
CA GLU A 426 -41.73 -41.87 1.82
C GLU A 426 -41.28 -41.46 0.41
N GLY A 427 -40.00 -41.69 0.12
CA GLY A 427 -39.36 -41.26 -1.13
C GLY A 427 -39.08 -39.74 -1.22
N VAL A 428 -39.19 -38.98 -0.11
CA VAL A 428 -38.89 -37.54 -0.07
C VAL A 428 -37.87 -37.26 1.00
N TYR A 429 -36.67 -36.78 0.57
CA TYR A 429 -35.53 -36.55 1.41
C TYR A 429 -35.09 -35.09 1.37
N LEU A 430 -34.77 -34.54 2.51
CA LEU A 430 -34.16 -33.21 2.65
C LEU A 430 -32.65 -33.36 2.72
N VAL A 431 -31.96 -32.63 1.88
CA VAL A 431 -30.49 -32.56 1.80
C VAL A 431 -30.05 -31.11 1.94
N SER A 432 -28.88 -30.86 2.53
CA SER A 432 -28.32 -29.50 2.57
C SER A 432 -27.97 -29.02 1.16
N ASP A 433 -27.96 -27.68 0.96
CA ASP A 433 -27.55 -27.09 -0.32
C ASP A 433 -26.08 -27.44 -0.65
N GLU A 434 -25.23 -27.62 0.39
CA GLU A 434 -23.82 -27.99 0.25
C GLU A 434 -23.62 -29.44 -0.19
N ASP A 435 -24.39 -30.37 0.39
CA ASP A 435 -24.27 -31.81 0.13
C ASP A 435 -25.08 -32.23 -1.11
N PHE A 436 -25.90 -31.34 -1.64
CA PHE A 436 -26.82 -31.64 -2.76
C PHE A 436 -26.10 -32.13 -4.02
N PRO A 437 -24.96 -31.55 -4.47
CA PRO A 437 -24.27 -32.04 -5.66
C PRO A 437 -23.79 -33.50 -5.52
N ASP A 438 -23.33 -33.88 -4.33
CA ASP A 438 -22.80 -35.21 -4.06
C ASP A 438 -23.94 -36.22 -3.81
N ALA A 439 -25.02 -35.80 -3.16
CA ALA A 439 -26.24 -36.58 -3.03
C ALA A 439 -26.83 -36.88 -4.41
N MET A 440 -26.83 -35.91 -5.33
CA MET A 440 -27.31 -36.08 -6.70
C MET A 440 -26.52 -37.11 -7.49
N LYS A 441 -25.19 -37.14 -7.39
CA LYS A 441 -24.35 -38.17 -8.02
C LYS A 441 -24.75 -39.59 -7.60
N VAL A 442 -25.09 -39.74 -6.30
CA VAL A 442 -25.57 -41.05 -5.79
C VAL A 442 -26.93 -41.40 -6.35
N VAL A 443 -27.84 -40.43 -6.46
CA VAL A 443 -29.19 -40.64 -7.03
C VAL A 443 -29.11 -40.96 -8.51
N GLU A 444 -28.28 -40.26 -9.27
CA GLU A 444 -28.03 -40.55 -10.70
C GLU A 444 -27.43 -41.92 -10.90
N GLY A 445 -26.50 -42.37 -10.06
CA GLY A 445 -25.92 -43.70 -10.11
C GLY A 445 -26.90 -44.83 -9.81
N VAL A 446 -28.00 -44.54 -9.11
CA VAL A 446 -29.08 -45.51 -8.81
C VAL A 446 -30.20 -45.48 -9.86
N SER A 447 -30.42 -44.29 -10.48
CA SER A 447 -31.54 -44.09 -11.42
C SER A 447 -31.18 -44.31 -12.90
N ASP A 448 -29.89 -44.34 -13.22
CA ASP A 448 -29.34 -44.41 -14.59
C ASP A 448 -29.89 -43.30 -15.52
N GLN A 449 -30.29 -42.18 -14.94
CA GLN A 449 -30.82 -40.99 -15.64
C GLN A 449 -30.10 -39.75 -15.18
N SER A 450 -29.58 -38.96 -16.12
CA SER A 450 -29.05 -37.62 -15.79
C SER A 450 -30.23 -36.67 -15.52
N LEU A 451 -30.23 -36.05 -14.35
CA LEU A 451 -31.26 -35.15 -13.91
C LEU A 451 -30.84 -33.69 -14.25
N THR A 452 -31.66 -33.00 -15.03
CA THR A 452 -31.49 -31.57 -15.29
C THR A 452 -32.02 -30.75 -14.12
N LEU A 453 -31.15 -29.93 -13.51
CA LEU A 453 -31.53 -29.02 -12.44
C LEU A 453 -32.23 -27.78 -13.01
N PRO A 454 -33.32 -27.33 -12.39
CA PRO A 454 -34.07 -26.16 -12.89
C PRO A 454 -33.34 -24.81 -12.73
N TRP A 455 -32.38 -24.70 -11.84
CA TRP A 455 -31.54 -23.50 -11.65
C TRP A 455 -30.29 -23.80 -10.79
N GLU A 456 -29.20 -23.18 -11.15
CA GLU A 456 -28.00 -23.08 -10.28
C GLU A 456 -28.08 -21.77 -9.48
N HIS A 457 -28.24 -21.86 -8.17
CA HIS A 457 -27.91 -20.73 -7.29
C HIS A 457 -26.40 -20.70 -7.06
N ARG A 458 -25.69 -19.88 -7.83
CA ARG A 458 -24.32 -19.50 -7.46
C ARG A 458 -24.39 -18.63 -6.21
N ALA A 459 -23.87 -19.12 -5.09
CA ALA A 459 -23.54 -18.28 -3.96
C ALA A 459 -22.55 -17.21 -4.44
N ALA A 460 -22.96 -15.95 -4.42
CA ALA A 460 -22.06 -14.85 -4.72
C ALA A 460 -20.92 -14.87 -3.70
N SER A 461 -19.68 -14.78 -4.16
CA SER A 461 -18.53 -14.64 -3.27
C SER A 461 -18.70 -13.37 -2.43
N ILE A 462 -18.85 -13.54 -1.12
CA ILE A 462 -19.24 -12.49 -0.18
C ILE A 462 -18.02 -11.77 0.38
N LEU A 463 -16.87 -12.42 0.30
CA LEU A 463 -15.62 -11.85 0.80
C LEU A 463 -15.18 -10.68 -0.10
N PRO A 464 -14.77 -9.55 0.48
CA PRO A 464 -14.14 -8.49 -0.30
C PRO A 464 -12.96 -9.08 -1.07
N PRO A 465 -12.66 -8.58 -2.27
CA PRO A 465 -11.57 -9.09 -3.08
C PRO A 465 -10.30 -9.12 -2.23
N ILE A 466 -9.62 -10.26 -2.21
CA ILE A 466 -8.30 -10.39 -1.57
C ILE A 466 -7.39 -9.44 -2.31
N LEU A 467 -6.94 -8.41 -1.61
CA LEU A 467 -5.99 -7.45 -2.16
C LEU A 467 -4.67 -8.18 -2.43
N SER A 468 -4.05 -7.89 -3.57
CA SER A 468 -2.78 -8.52 -3.91
C SER A 468 -1.73 -8.24 -2.83
N ASP A 469 -1.08 -9.27 -2.32
CA ASP A 469 -0.05 -9.18 -1.27
C ASP A 469 1.17 -8.33 -1.69
N ASN A 470 1.30 -8.06 -3.00
CA ASN A 470 2.43 -7.33 -3.57
C ASN A 470 2.58 -5.88 -3.06
N VAL A 471 1.50 -5.20 -2.70
CA VAL A 471 1.56 -3.80 -2.23
C VAL A 471 1.93 -3.75 -0.75
N SER A 472 1.24 -4.53 0.10
CA SER A 472 1.49 -4.57 1.54
C SER A 472 2.85 -5.17 1.89
N GLY A 473 3.30 -6.19 1.15
CA GLY A 473 4.59 -6.85 1.36
C GLY A 473 5.79 -5.93 1.15
N ARG A 474 5.71 -4.97 0.22
CA ARG A 474 6.82 -4.03 -0.03
C ARG A 474 7.03 -3.06 1.12
N PHE A 475 5.97 -2.53 1.74
CA PHE A 475 6.09 -1.65 2.90
C PHE A 475 6.57 -2.39 4.17
N GLY A 476 6.25 -3.68 4.32
CA GLY A 476 6.63 -4.50 5.47
C GLY A 476 8.07 -5.00 5.45
N SER A 477 8.75 -4.99 4.31
CA SER A 477 10.10 -5.56 4.14
C SER A 477 11.24 -4.62 4.52
N TYR A 478 10.97 -3.38 4.92
CA TYR A 478 12.00 -2.40 5.26
C TYR A 478 12.34 -2.45 6.75
N GLU A 479 13.46 -3.08 7.06
CA GLU A 479 14.10 -2.95 8.36
C GLU A 479 14.88 -1.62 8.41
N LYS A 480 14.91 -0.99 9.58
CA LYS A 480 15.69 0.23 9.75
C LYS A 480 17.18 -0.08 9.56
N PRO A 481 17.94 0.73 8.78
CA PRO A 481 19.36 0.51 8.60
C PRO A 481 20.09 0.37 9.93
N ALA A 482 20.89 -0.68 10.07
CA ALA A 482 21.56 -1.05 11.32
C ALA A 482 22.60 -0.02 11.81
N SER A 483 23.07 0.87 10.93
CA SER A 483 24.05 1.90 11.28
C SER A 483 23.82 3.18 10.49
N SER A 484 23.71 4.31 11.19
CA SER A 484 23.92 5.61 10.57
C SER A 484 25.38 5.69 10.11
N VAL A 485 25.61 5.78 8.81
CA VAL A 485 26.95 6.00 8.26
C VAL A 485 27.53 7.27 8.92
N LYS A 486 28.67 7.14 9.60
CA LYS A 486 29.34 8.31 10.18
C LYS A 486 29.70 9.24 9.04
N LYS A 487 29.08 10.42 8.99
CA LYS A 487 29.38 11.45 8.00
C LYS A 487 30.83 11.89 8.18
N LYS A 488 31.70 11.41 7.33
CA LYS A 488 33.08 11.89 7.23
C LYS A 488 33.14 12.72 5.96
N ASP A 489 32.69 13.97 6.06
CA ASP A 489 32.70 14.87 4.90
C ASP A 489 34.18 15.31 4.63
N ASN A 490 34.75 14.74 3.59
CA ASN A 490 36.09 15.09 3.11
C ASN A 490 36.06 16.24 2.08
N THR A 491 34.92 16.83 1.79
CA THR A 491 34.74 17.89 0.78
C THR A 491 35.67 19.07 1.06
N GLY A 492 35.79 19.51 2.31
CA GLY A 492 36.68 20.59 2.70
C GLY A 492 38.15 20.30 2.39
N LYS A 493 38.60 19.08 2.71
CA LYS A 493 40.00 18.65 2.45
C LYS A 493 40.33 18.62 0.94
N PHE A 494 39.38 18.16 0.11
CA PHE A 494 39.60 18.17 -1.34
C PHE A 494 39.61 19.59 -1.91
N LEU A 495 38.80 20.51 -1.39
CA LEU A 495 38.79 21.91 -1.81
C LEU A 495 40.11 22.61 -1.41
N GLU A 496 40.61 22.40 -0.21
CA GLU A 496 41.92 22.93 0.22
C GLU A 496 43.05 22.39 -0.66
N LYS A 497 43.00 21.11 -1.03
CA LYS A 497 44.00 20.49 -1.87
C LYS A 497 44.03 21.05 -3.30
N ILE A 498 42.86 21.36 -3.89
CA ILE A 498 42.78 22.00 -5.22
C ILE A 498 43.54 23.33 -5.21
N GLU A 499 43.47 24.12 -4.15
CA GLU A 499 44.17 25.40 -4.11
C GLU A 499 45.71 25.26 -4.21
N THR A 500 46.25 24.12 -3.77
CA THR A 500 47.67 23.81 -3.85
C THR A 500 48.12 23.29 -5.22
N LEU A 501 47.20 22.90 -6.10
CA LEU A 501 47.52 22.37 -7.43
C LEU A 501 47.99 23.48 -8.38
N LYS A 502 48.99 23.15 -9.19
CA LYS A 502 49.55 24.04 -10.21
C LYS A 502 48.74 23.90 -11.53
N ILE A 503 47.47 24.27 -11.52
CA ILE A 503 46.54 24.21 -12.64
C ILE A 503 45.88 25.58 -12.84
N THR A 504 45.25 25.79 -14.00
CA THR A 504 44.56 27.05 -14.30
C THR A 504 43.34 27.28 -13.40
N LYS A 505 42.90 28.53 -13.25
CA LYS A 505 41.74 28.88 -12.45
C LYS A 505 40.48 28.16 -12.95
N GLU A 506 40.29 28.10 -14.26
CA GLU A 506 39.15 27.38 -14.87
C GLU A 506 39.15 25.88 -14.51
N GLN A 507 40.35 25.26 -14.53
CA GLN A 507 40.50 23.86 -14.10
C GLN A 507 40.17 23.67 -12.62
N LYS A 508 40.59 24.61 -11.74
CA LYS A 508 40.22 24.59 -10.33
C LYS A 508 38.72 24.71 -10.13
N ASP A 509 38.05 25.60 -10.86
CA ASP A 509 36.58 25.77 -10.79
C ASP A 509 35.85 24.50 -11.20
N ILE A 510 36.29 23.79 -12.27
CA ILE A 510 35.73 22.51 -12.71
C ILE A 510 35.90 21.42 -11.63
N LEU A 511 37.10 21.30 -11.05
CA LEU A 511 37.34 20.33 -9.98
C LEU A 511 36.50 20.64 -8.72
N ALA A 512 36.37 21.92 -8.37
CA ALA A 512 35.56 22.37 -7.25
C ALA A 512 34.08 22.03 -7.47
N ASP A 513 33.58 22.19 -8.70
CA ASP A 513 32.19 21.75 -9.05
C ASP A 513 32.03 20.24 -8.91
N ARG A 514 32.97 19.44 -9.41
CA ARG A 514 32.93 17.98 -9.26
C ARG A 514 32.98 17.53 -7.79
N ILE A 515 33.73 18.23 -6.92
CA ILE A 515 33.74 17.96 -5.48
C ILE A 515 32.36 18.27 -4.88
N ARG A 516 31.75 19.44 -5.20
CA ARG A 516 30.42 19.81 -4.69
C ARG A 516 29.36 18.81 -5.14
N ARG A 517 29.50 18.26 -6.35
CA ARG A 517 28.64 17.20 -6.91
C ARG A 517 28.97 15.81 -6.36
N LYS A 518 29.89 15.68 -5.42
CA LYS A 518 30.27 14.43 -4.75
C LYS A 518 30.83 13.35 -5.71
N LEU A 519 31.51 13.76 -6.77
CA LEU A 519 32.08 12.86 -7.79
C LEU A 519 33.55 12.50 -7.49
N ILE A 520 34.21 13.20 -6.60
CA ILE A 520 35.59 12.94 -6.19
C ILE A 520 35.57 12.02 -4.97
N LEU A 521 36.11 10.82 -5.13
CA LEU A 521 36.19 9.79 -4.09
C LEU A 521 37.59 9.71 -3.48
N SER A 522 38.62 10.06 -4.26
CA SER A 522 40.02 9.95 -3.83
C SER A 522 40.88 11.03 -4.47
N ASP A 523 42.03 11.29 -3.83
CA ASP A 523 43.03 12.23 -4.32
C ASP A 523 43.55 11.92 -5.73
N LYS A 524 43.48 10.67 -6.15
CA LYS A 524 43.91 10.22 -7.49
C LYS A 524 43.11 10.84 -8.63
N GLN A 525 41.91 11.34 -8.33
CA GLN A 525 41.04 12.02 -9.32
C GLN A 525 41.35 13.52 -9.45
N LEU A 526 42.22 14.09 -8.58
CA LEU A 526 42.59 15.50 -8.59
C LEU A 526 43.83 15.74 -9.48
N VAL A 527 43.76 15.29 -10.76
CA VAL A 527 44.82 15.41 -11.74
C VAL A 527 44.36 16.16 -12.98
N GLU A 528 45.29 16.86 -13.67
CA GLU A 528 44.98 17.65 -14.86
C GLU A 528 44.31 16.84 -15.97
N GLY A 529 44.77 15.62 -16.20
CA GLY A 529 44.22 14.70 -17.24
C GLY A 529 42.78 14.25 -17.00
N SER A 530 42.25 14.42 -15.77
CA SER A 530 40.85 14.14 -15.47
C SER A 530 39.88 15.27 -15.85
N ILE A 531 40.44 16.45 -16.24
CA ILE A 531 39.67 17.66 -16.48
C ILE A 531 39.38 17.79 -17.98
N ARG A 532 38.09 17.90 -18.35
CA ARG A 532 37.68 18.15 -19.70
C ARG A 532 37.03 19.52 -19.80
N TYR A 533 37.45 20.28 -20.80
CA TYR A 533 36.85 21.57 -21.13
C TYR A 533 35.54 21.33 -21.87
N GLU A 534 34.42 21.58 -21.24
CA GLU A 534 33.12 21.70 -21.87
C GLU A 534 32.60 23.13 -21.71
N LEU A 535 32.06 23.68 -22.79
CA LEU A 535 31.34 24.94 -22.73
C LEU A 535 29.98 24.70 -22.06
N ALA A 536 30.00 24.60 -20.73
CA ALA A 536 28.80 24.24 -19.95
C ALA A 536 27.96 25.45 -19.55
N GLU A 537 28.55 26.65 -19.52
CA GLU A 537 27.83 27.85 -19.10
C GLU A 537 28.34 29.15 -19.78
N ALA A 538 27.44 30.11 -19.95
CA ALA A 538 27.73 31.46 -20.38
C ALA A 538 27.03 32.48 -19.50
N LYS A 539 27.79 33.37 -18.84
CA LYS A 539 27.30 34.36 -17.87
C LYS A 539 27.50 35.79 -18.34
N GLY A 540 26.70 36.68 -17.75
CA GLY A 540 26.91 38.13 -17.86
C GLY A 540 26.69 38.72 -19.24
N ILE A 541 27.61 39.52 -19.73
CA ILE A 541 27.50 40.35 -20.95
C ILE A 541 27.90 39.58 -22.21
N ASP A 542 28.56 38.43 -22.10
CA ASP A 542 29.06 37.65 -23.26
C ASP A 542 27.92 37.02 -24.08
N TYR A 543 27.32 37.84 -24.93
CA TYR A 543 26.24 37.45 -25.80
C TYR A 543 26.66 36.37 -26.83
N THR A 544 27.86 36.46 -27.35
CA THR A 544 28.36 35.53 -28.39
C THR A 544 28.51 34.12 -27.79
N ARG A 545 29.01 34.02 -26.58
CA ARG A 545 29.15 32.74 -25.88
C ARG A 545 27.79 32.11 -25.56
N LYS A 546 26.78 32.92 -25.16
CA LYS A 546 25.40 32.45 -24.97
C LYS A 546 24.81 31.88 -26.25
N VAL A 547 24.95 32.61 -27.38
CA VAL A 547 24.44 32.16 -28.68
C VAL A 547 25.09 30.84 -29.09
N ARG A 548 26.43 30.74 -28.98
CA ARG A 548 27.15 29.50 -29.30
C ARG A 548 26.70 28.32 -28.44
N LEU A 549 26.49 28.55 -27.14
CA LEU A 549 26.01 27.50 -26.23
C LEU A 549 24.60 27.04 -26.55
N CYS A 550 23.69 27.96 -26.90
CA CYS A 550 22.35 27.64 -27.35
C CYS A 550 22.37 26.87 -28.66
N GLN A 551 23.18 27.32 -29.64
CA GLN A 551 23.32 26.63 -30.94
C GLN A 551 23.87 25.21 -30.76
N TYR A 552 24.88 25.06 -29.92
CA TYR A 552 25.45 23.74 -29.60
C TYR A 552 24.42 22.79 -28.98
N ALA A 553 23.58 23.29 -28.06
CA ALA A 553 22.53 22.50 -27.44
C ALA A 553 21.40 22.10 -28.43
N ILE A 554 21.10 22.98 -29.40
CA ILE A 554 20.13 22.67 -30.47
C ILE A 554 20.70 21.59 -31.40
N ASP A 555 21.96 21.75 -31.83
CA ASP A 555 22.61 20.84 -32.78
C ASP A 555 22.81 19.44 -32.20
N GLU A 556 22.99 19.33 -30.88
CA GLU A 556 23.10 18.05 -30.17
C GLU A 556 21.74 17.34 -29.96
N GLY A 557 20.63 18.08 -30.05
CA GLY A 557 19.25 17.54 -30.12
C GLY A 557 18.70 16.90 -28.87
N GLY A 558 19.52 16.68 -27.84
CA GLY A 558 19.11 16.01 -26.58
C GLY A 558 19.41 16.80 -25.30
N SER A 559 20.01 17.99 -25.43
CA SER A 559 20.42 18.80 -24.27
C SER A 559 19.32 19.75 -23.81
N PHE A 560 19.18 19.93 -22.50
CA PHE A 560 18.36 20.97 -21.91
C PHE A 560 19.20 22.20 -21.56
N LEU A 561 18.56 23.37 -21.58
CA LEU A 561 19.16 24.63 -21.16
C LEU A 561 18.46 25.18 -19.93
N GLU A 562 19.27 25.52 -18.93
CA GLU A 562 18.85 26.37 -17.83
C GLU A 562 19.10 27.83 -18.20
N LEU A 563 18.04 28.61 -18.18
CA LEU A 563 18.08 30.03 -18.46
C LEU A 563 17.69 30.81 -17.21
N SER A 564 18.57 31.68 -16.72
CA SER A 564 18.21 32.59 -15.62
C SER A 564 18.14 34.03 -16.12
N THR A 565 17.00 34.66 -15.87
CA THR A 565 16.75 36.08 -16.20
C THR A 565 16.91 37.01 -14.98
N GLY A 566 16.99 36.44 -13.77
CA GLY A 566 17.14 37.14 -12.48
C GLY A 566 17.53 36.20 -11.35
N ALA A 567 17.52 36.69 -10.10
CA ALA A 567 17.93 35.87 -8.96
C ALA A 567 16.98 34.69 -8.68
N ASP A 568 15.69 34.86 -8.97
CA ASP A 568 14.65 33.87 -8.63
C ASP A 568 13.88 33.32 -9.85
N ASN A 569 14.25 33.73 -11.06
CA ASN A 569 13.54 33.31 -12.27
C ASN A 569 14.47 32.45 -13.15
N THR A 570 14.38 31.14 -12.92
CA THR A 570 15.15 30.12 -13.67
C THR A 570 14.17 29.25 -14.44
N LEU A 571 14.39 29.14 -15.76
CA LEU A 571 13.61 28.35 -16.68
C LEU A 571 14.46 27.18 -17.18
N LEU A 572 13.90 25.98 -17.13
CA LEU A 572 14.47 24.83 -17.81
C LEU A 572 13.71 24.59 -19.12
N MET A 573 14.43 24.55 -20.23
CA MET A 573 13.81 24.33 -21.53
C MET A 573 14.58 23.35 -22.40
N LYS A 574 13.85 22.65 -23.25
CA LYS A 574 14.40 21.89 -24.40
C LYS A 574 14.50 22.84 -25.59
N PRO A 575 15.71 23.22 -26.01
CA PRO A 575 15.86 24.15 -27.14
C PRO A 575 15.52 23.45 -28.44
N MET A 576 14.71 24.11 -29.30
CA MET A 576 14.33 23.60 -30.61
C MET A 576 14.91 24.42 -31.75
N GLY A 577 15.19 25.70 -31.53
CA GLY A 577 15.71 26.59 -32.54
C GLY A 577 15.91 28.01 -32.07
N MET A 578 16.54 28.83 -32.93
CA MET A 578 16.71 30.26 -32.70
C MET A 578 16.13 31.06 -33.86
N LYS A 579 15.38 32.13 -33.55
CA LYS A 579 14.80 33.06 -34.53
C LYS A 579 15.32 34.47 -34.30
N LYS A 580 15.74 35.15 -35.35
CA LYS A 580 16.16 36.54 -35.27
C LYS A 580 14.95 37.46 -35.21
N GLU A 581 14.87 38.30 -34.20
CA GLU A 581 13.85 39.33 -34.06
C GLU A 581 14.50 40.67 -33.74
N GLY A 582 14.50 41.55 -34.74
CA GLY A 582 15.22 42.83 -34.66
C GLY A 582 16.72 42.66 -34.45
N ASN A 583 17.20 43.22 -33.31
CA ASN A 583 18.61 43.13 -32.87
C ASN A 583 18.87 42.01 -31.84
N ASP A 584 17.92 41.14 -31.58
CA ASP A 584 18.06 40.04 -30.65
C ASP A 584 17.80 38.68 -31.31
N LEU A 585 18.23 37.61 -30.65
CA LEU A 585 17.87 36.23 -30.99
C LEU A 585 16.89 35.69 -29.95
N LEU A 586 15.76 35.22 -30.42
CA LEU A 586 14.80 34.48 -29.59
C LEU A 586 15.17 33.01 -29.62
N LEU A 587 15.42 32.45 -28.45
CA LEU A 587 15.54 31.00 -28.27
C LEU A 587 14.14 30.40 -28.12
N MET A 588 13.81 29.46 -29.03
CA MET A 588 12.53 28.79 -29.06
C MET A 588 12.71 27.36 -28.56
N GLY A 589 11.74 26.87 -27.77
CA GLY A 589 11.72 25.51 -27.28
C GLY A 589 10.52 25.21 -26.43
N GLU A 590 10.57 24.13 -25.69
CA GLU A 590 9.54 23.66 -24.79
C GLU A 590 10.01 23.80 -23.34
N GLU A 591 9.18 24.36 -22.48
CA GLU A 591 9.45 24.42 -21.04
C GLU A 591 9.29 23.04 -20.41
N ILE A 592 10.17 22.69 -19.49
CA ILE A 592 10.14 21.43 -18.77
C ILE A 592 9.66 21.71 -17.33
N PRO A 593 8.67 20.95 -16.80
CA PRO A 593 8.15 19.67 -17.32
C PRO A 593 6.91 19.79 -18.23
N ASP A 594 6.32 20.96 -18.36
CA ASP A 594 4.95 21.12 -18.89
C ASP A 594 4.85 20.94 -20.40
N GLY A 595 5.99 20.93 -21.14
CA GLY A 595 6.01 20.86 -22.59
C GLY A 595 5.42 22.09 -23.29
N SER A 596 5.16 23.17 -22.53
CA SER A 596 4.60 24.39 -23.09
C SER A 596 5.61 25.09 -24.00
N PRO A 597 5.20 25.58 -25.19
CA PRO A 597 6.09 26.31 -26.07
C PRO A 597 6.51 27.65 -25.45
N VAL A 598 7.80 27.90 -25.37
CA VAL A 598 8.38 29.10 -24.78
C VAL A 598 9.34 29.77 -25.72
N GLN A 599 9.38 31.10 -25.67
CA GLN A 599 10.31 31.94 -26.45
C GLN A 599 11.02 32.90 -25.49
N VAL A 600 12.34 32.86 -25.49
CA VAL A 600 13.16 33.62 -24.57
C VAL A 600 14.15 34.54 -25.32
N PRO A 601 14.07 35.88 -25.16
CA PRO A 601 15.06 36.78 -25.74
C PRO A 601 16.40 36.62 -25.04
N LEU A 602 17.46 36.25 -25.77
CA LEU A 602 18.78 35.95 -25.20
C LEU A 602 19.46 37.15 -24.53
N ARG A 603 19.10 38.38 -24.90
CA ARG A 603 19.60 39.59 -24.19
C ARG A 603 19.11 39.72 -22.78
N LYS A 604 17.91 39.20 -22.48
CA LYS A 604 17.34 39.22 -21.11
C LYS A 604 17.94 38.13 -20.22
N VAL A 605 18.56 37.13 -20.79
CA VAL A 605 19.12 36.00 -20.07
C VAL A 605 20.48 36.40 -19.47
N ARG A 606 20.62 36.28 -18.14
CA ARG A 606 21.87 36.54 -17.43
C ARG A 606 22.81 35.34 -17.43
N LEU A 607 22.25 34.14 -17.37
CA LEU A 607 22.97 32.87 -17.36
C LEU A 607 22.29 31.91 -18.34
N VAL A 608 23.08 31.31 -19.20
CA VAL A 608 22.72 30.12 -19.96
C VAL A 608 23.62 29.00 -19.49
N ARG A 609 23.05 27.91 -19.02
CA ARG A 609 23.80 26.72 -18.63
C ARG A 609 23.23 25.52 -19.38
N LYS A 610 24.11 24.75 -19.98
CA LYS A 610 23.75 23.45 -20.53
C LYS A 610 23.54 22.47 -19.39
N VAL A 611 22.34 21.95 -19.28
CA VAL A 611 22.03 20.88 -18.36
C VAL A 611 22.34 19.57 -19.05
N ARG A 612 23.12 18.73 -18.42
CA ARG A 612 23.40 17.41 -18.97
C ARG A 612 22.11 16.62 -19.06
N THR A 613 21.94 15.95 -20.17
CA THR A 613 20.97 14.85 -20.29
C THR A 613 21.51 13.62 -19.56
N SER A 614 20.67 12.63 -19.32
CA SER A 614 21.10 11.36 -18.76
C SER A 614 22.36 10.85 -19.46
N LEU A 615 23.33 10.37 -18.67
CA LEU A 615 24.57 9.77 -19.22
C LEU A 615 24.27 8.52 -20.03
N MET A 616 23.11 7.90 -19.80
CA MET A 616 22.74 6.60 -20.34
C MET A 616 21.66 6.66 -21.43
N GLY A 617 21.27 7.84 -21.91
CA GLY A 617 20.40 7.94 -23.09
C GLY A 617 19.36 8.99 -23.06
#